data_3ec4291a3e2f6363184cee07b4716ac6
#
_entry.id   3ec4291a3e2f6363184cee07b4716ac6
#
_cell.length_a   1.000
_cell.length_b   1.000
_cell.length_c   1.000
_cell.angle_alpha   90.00
_cell.angle_beta   90.00
_cell.angle_gamma   90.00
#
_symmetry.space_group_name_H-M   'P 1'
#
loop_
_entity.id
_entity.type
_entity.pdbx_description
1 polymer ?
#
loop_
_entity_poly.entity_id
_entity_poly.type
_entity_poly.pdbx_seq_one_letter_code
_entity_poly.pdbx_strand_id
1 'polypeptide(L)'
;YNVFYHYVVILMNCFYICLVNAIIALIVMQKYSIWFKYTFKEMLIIGIAGGTGSGKTTVVRKIIESLPAGEVVLLPQDSYYKDSSHVPVEERQNINFDHPDAFEWSLLSKHVMMLKEGNSIEQPTYSYLTCTRQPETIHIEPREVVIIEGILALCDKKLRNMMDLKIFVDADPDERLIRVIQRDVIERGRTAEAVMERYTRVL
;
A
#
# COMPACT_ATOMS: atom_id res chain seq x y z
N TYR A 1 24.67 -2.70 16.03
CA TYR A 1 23.64 -3.69 15.64
C TYR A 1 23.26 -3.36 14.20
N ASN A 2 23.64 -4.23 13.25
CA ASN A 2 23.28 -4.10 11.86
C ASN A 2 21.80 -4.46 11.69
N VAL A 3 20.94 -3.47 11.47
CA VAL A 3 19.56 -3.67 11.03
C VAL A 3 19.63 -4.11 9.56
N PHE A 4 19.47 -5.40 9.31
CA PHE A 4 19.34 -5.92 7.95
C PHE A 4 18.00 -5.46 7.39
N TYR A 5 18.03 -4.46 6.50
CA TYR A 5 16.86 -4.08 5.72
C TYR A 5 16.56 -5.17 4.69
N HIS A 6 15.48 -5.89 4.86
CA HIS A 6 15.08 -6.92 3.91
C HIS A 6 14.23 -6.29 2.81
N TYR A 7 14.75 -6.32 1.60
CA TYR A 7 14.00 -5.99 0.38
C TYR A 7 13.65 -7.27 -0.35
N VAL A 8 12.38 -7.41 -0.74
CA VAL A 8 11.91 -8.52 -1.55
C VAL A 8 11.25 -7.95 -2.80
N VAL A 9 11.73 -8.35 -3.97
CA VAL A 9 11.11 -8.03 -5.26
C VAL A 9 10.30 -9.25 -5.70
N ILE A 10 9.01 -9.06 -5.93
CA ILE A 10 8.12 -10.09 -6.43
C ILE A 10 7.88 -9.86 -7.91
N LEU A 11 8.39 -10.77 -8.73
CA LEU A 11 8.08 -10.82 -10.16
C LEU A 11 6.78 -11.59 -10.36
N MET A 12 5.78 -10.95 -10.96
CA MET A 12 4.45 -11.51 -11.20
C MET A 12 4.40 -12.36 -12.48
N ASN A 13 5.29 -13.37 -12.58
CA ASN A 13 5.31 -14.39 -13.62
C ASN A 13 4.83 -15.75 -13.08
N CYS A 14 4.86 -16.83 -13.86
CA CYS A 14 4.35 -18.16 -13.51
C CYS A 14 4.82 -18.75 -12.15
N PHE A 15 5.84 -18.20 -11.52
CA PHE A 15 6.34 -18.58 -10.18
C PHE A 15 5.65 -17.84 -9.01
N TYR A 16 4.65 -17.00 -9.29
CA TYR A 16 3.99 -16.13 -8.33
C TYR A 16 3.50 -16.83 -7.05
N ILE A 17 2.86 -17.99 -7.18
CA ILE A 17 2.29 -18.72 -6.03
C ILE A 17 3.39 -19.20 -5.07
N CYS A 18 4.50 -19.71 -5.60
CA CYS A 18 5.62 -20.19 -4.77
C CYS A 18 6.31 -19.04 -4.03
N LEU A 19 6.47 -17.89 -4.68
CA LEU A 19 7.15 -16.73 -4.09
C LEU A 19 6.29 -16.05 -3.01
N VAL A 20 4.99 -15.92 -3.24
CA VAL A 20 4.05 -15.40 -2.22
C VAL A 20 4.01 -16.33 -1.01
N ASN A 21 3.98 -17.65 -1.20
CA ASN A 21 4.03 -18.62 -0.10
C ASN A 21 5.37 -18.53 0.66
N ALA A 22 6.50 -18.30 -0.03
CA ALA A 22 7.79 -18.11 0.61
C ALA A 22 7.83 -16.82 1.45
N ILE A 23 7.23 -15.74 0.99
CA ILE A 23 7.10 -14.48 1.74
C ILE A 23 6.19 -14.66 2.95
N ILE A 24 5.04 -15.33 2.77
CA ILE A 24 4.15 -15.68 3.86
C ILE A 24 4.91 -16.50 4.91
N ALA A 25 5.65 -17.51 4.48
CA ALA A 25 6.48 -18.31 5.37
C ALA A 25 7.52 -17.48 6.11
N LEU A 26 8.16 -16.53 5.43
CA LEU A 26 9.13 -15.60 6.05
C LEU A 26 8.47 -14.68 7.10
N ILE A 27 7.30 -14.11 6.80
CA ILE A 27 6.51 -13.29 7.72
C ILE A 27 6.08 -14.12 8.93
N VAL A 28 5.57 -15.32 8.70
CA VAL A 28 5.17 -16.26 9.75
C VAL A 28 6.38 -16.67 10.59
N MET A 29 7.50 -17.03 9.95
CA MET A 29 8.73 -17.41 10.66
C MET A 29 9.29 -16.23 11.48
N GLN A 30 9.29 -15.01 10.97
CA GLN A 30 9.69 -13.83 11.72
C GLN A 30 8.78 -13.60 12.93
N LYS A 31 7.46 -13.71 12.75
CA LYS A 31 6.47 -13.49 13.81
C LYS A 31 6.50 -14.58 14.89
N TYR A 32 6.66 -15.85 14.51
CA TYR A 32 6.58 -16.99 15.42
C TYR A 32 7.94 -17.57 15.81
N SER A 33 9.06 -17.00 15.34
CA SER A 33 10.36 -17.46 15.83
C SER A 33 10.44 -17.25 17.35
N ILE A 34 10.86 -18.27 18.07
CA ILE A 34 11.02 -18.23 19.53
C ILE A 34 11.93 -17.03 19.93
N TRP A 35 12.90 -16.72 19.10
CA TRP A 35 13.82 -15.60 19.29
C TRP A 35 13.10 -14.23 19.18
N PHE A 36 12.18 -14.07 18.23
CA PHE A 36 11.38 -12.86 18.03
C PHE A 36 10.40 -12.64 19.19
N LYS A 37 9.79 -13.72 19.70
CA LYS A 37 8.80 -13.66 20.78
C LYS A 37 9.40 -13.23 22.13
N TYR A 38 10.70 -13.47 22.36
CA TYR A 38 11.40 -13.07 23.59
C TYR A 38 12.14 -11.74 23.47
N THR A 39 12.44 -11.27 22.26
CA THR A 39 13.26 -10.08 22.05
C THR A 39 12.45 -8.85 21.63
N PHE A 40 11.32 -9.02 20.97
CA PHE A 40 10.51 -7.91 20.45
C PHE A 40 9.01 -8.22 20.56
N LYS A 41 8.36 -7.54 21.51
CA LYS A 41 6.92 -7.30 21.51
C LYS A 41 6.60 -6.11 20.57
N GLU A 42 7.32 -6.03 19.45
CA GLU A 42 7.20 -4.88 18.55
C GLU A 42 6.30 -5.25 17.35
N MET A 43 5.46 -4.29 16.98
CA MET A 43 4.62 -4.32 15.79
C MET A 43 5.48 -4.53 14.53
N LEU A 44 5.11 -5.50 13.69
CA LEU A 44 5.76 -5.72 12.39
C LEU A 44 5.17 -4.77 11.34
N ILE A 45 6.00 -3.94 10.72
CA ILE A 45 5.59 -2.97 9.69
C ILE A 45 6.08 -3.44 8.33
N ILE A 46 5.13 -3.68 7.41
CA ILE A 46 5.39 -4.18 6.06
C ILE A 46 5.00 -3.11 5.04
N GLY A 47 5.94 -2.68 4.21
CA GLY A 47 5.66 -1.80 3.06
C GLY A 47 5.53 -2.61 1.77
N ILE A 48 4.44 -2.43 1.03
CA ILE A 48 4.18 -3.11 -0.24
C ILE A 48 3.96 -2.07 -1.33
N ALA A 49 4.92 -1.94 -2.23
CA ALA A 49 4.86 -1.03 -3.36
C ALA A 49 4.83 -1.80 -4.70
N GLY A 50 4.57 -1.07 -5.77
CA GLY A 50 4.58 -1.55 -7.16
C GLY A 50 3.68 -0.71 -8.04
N GLY A 51 3.88 -0.75 -9.34
CA GLY A 51 3.10 0.03 -10.30
C GLY A 51 1.60 -0.29 -10.28
N THR A 52 0.79 0.61 -10.80
CA THR A 52 -0.64 0.32 -10.99
C THR A 52 -0.80 -0.93 -11.86
N GLY A 53 -1.75 -1.81 -11.53
CA GLY A 53 -1.95 -3.08 -12.22
C GLY A 53 -0.92 -4.18 -11.92
N SER A 54 0.10 -3.95 -11.06
CA SER A 54 1.12 -4.97 -10.73
C SER A 54 0.60 -6.14 -9.88
N GLY A 55 -0.58 -6.02 -9.26
CA GLY A 55 -1.14 -7.08 -8.40
C GLY A 55 -0.84 -6.92 -6.90
N LYS A 56 -0.38 -5.74 -6.45
CA LYS A 56 -0.13 -5.44 -5.02
C LYS A 56 -1.27 -5.87 -4.11
N THR A 57 -2.49 -5.45 -4.42
CA THR A 57 -3.68 -5.74 -3.63
C THR A 57 -3.95 -7.24 -3.51
N THR A 58 -3.62 -8.02 -4.55
CA THR A 58 -3.70 -9.49 -4.50
C THR A 58 -2.67 -10.08 -3.54
N VAL A 59 -1.44 -9.54 -3.53
CA VAL A 59 -0.39 -9.94 -2.57
C VAL A 59 -0.83 -9.62 -1.15
N VAL A 60 -1.28 -8.39 -0.91
CA VAL A 60 -1.78 -7.94 0.40
C VAL A 60 -2.88 -8.84 0.91
N ARG A 61 -3.90 -9.12 0.07
CA ARG A 61 -5.01 -10.00 0.44
C ARG A 61 -4.53 -11.38 0.85
N LYS A 62 -3.62 -12.00 0.09
CA LYS A 62 -3.07 -13.32 0.42
C LYS A 62 -2.27 -13.32 1.72
N ILE A 63 -1.53 -12.25 2.02
CA ILE A 63 -0.81 -12.09 3.29
C ILE A 63 -1.83 -12.02 4.43
N ILE A 64 -2.86 -11.18 4.31
CA ILE A 64 -3.90 -11.02 5.33
C ILE A 64 -4.64 -12.35 5.58
N GLU A 65 -5.03 -13.06 4.52
CA GLU A 65 -5.72 -14.35 4.59
C GLU A 65 -4.87 -15.45 5.26
N SER A 66 -3.55 -15.33 5.25
CA SER A 66 -2.62 -16.29 5.85
C SER A 66 -2.29 -16.02 7.32
N LEU A 67 -2.70 -14.87 7.85
CA LEU A 67 -2.49 -14.48 9.24
C LEU A 67 -3.80 -14.62 10.03
N PRO A 68 -3.72 -14.81 11.36
CA PRO A 68 -4.92 -14.89 12.19
C PRO A 68 -5.80 -13.64 12.04
N ALA A 69 -7.10 -13.84 12.05
CA ALA A 69 -8.06 -12.75 11.90
C ALA A 69 -7.89 -11.69 13.00
N GLY A 70 -7.89 -10.44 12.59
CA GLY A 70 -7.79 -9.30 13.52
C GLY A 70 -6.35 -8.93 13.94
N GLU A 71 -5.32 -9.60 13.44
CA GLU A 71 -3.93 -9.29 13.78
C GLU A 71 -3.29 -8.26 12.82
N VAL A 72 -3.96 -7.93 11.73
CA VAL A 72 -3.42 -7.07 10.68
C VAL A 72 -4.20 -5.77 10.57
N VAL A 73 -3.46 -4.67 10.49
CA VAL A 73 -3.95 -3.37 10.01
C VAL A 73 -3.48 -3.17 8.58
N LEU A 74 -4.38 -2.79 7.69
CA LEU A 74 -4.04 -2.32 6.34
C LEU A 74 -4.19 -0.81 6.29
N LEU A 75 -3.12 -0.11 5.92
CA LEU A 75 -3.09 1.32 5.63
C LEU A 75 -2.87 1.54 4.13
N PRO A 76 -3.94 1.70 3.33
CA PRO A 76 -3.81 2.05 1.93
C PRO A 76 -3.20 3.46 1.81
N GLN A 77 -2.13 3.60 1.05
CA GLN A 77 -1.52 4.91 0.77
C GLN A 77 -2.53 5.88 0.15
N ASP A 78 -3.43 5.36 -0.68
CA ASP A 78 -4.45 6.14 -1.38
C ASP A 78 -5.43 6.85 -0.44
N SER A 79 -5.60 6.37 0.80
CA SER A 79 -6.36 7.08 1.83
C SER A 79 -5.69 8.39 2.28
N TYR A 80 -4.40 8.55 1.99
CA TYR A 80 -3.58 9.69 2.43
C TYR A 80 -3.28 10.70 1.30
N TYR A 81 -4.06 10.70 0.22
CA TYR A 81 -3.99 11.82 -0.73
C TYR A 81 -4.30 13.14 -0.03
N LYS A 82 -3.60 14.20 -0.42
CA LYS A 82 -3.90 15.55 0.02
C LYS A 82 -5.31 15.94 -0.38
N ASP A 83 -5.97 16.72 0.47
CA ASP A 83 -7.29 17.24 0.13
C ASP A 83 -7.21 18.26 -1.02
N SER A 84 -8.01 18.03 -2.05
CA SER A 84 -8.11 18.89 -3.24
C SER A 84 -9.44 19.63 -3.30
N SER A 85 -10.16 19.75 -2.19
CA SER A 85 -11.47 20.45 -2.13
C SER A 85 -11.38 21.94 -2.55
N HIS A 86 -10.20 22.55 -2.35
CA HIS A 86 -9.89 23.92 -2.74
C HIS A 86 -9.67 24.10 -4.25
N VAL A 87 -9.50 23.02 -5.01
CA VAL A 87 -9.31 23.04 -6.47
C VAL A 87 -10.68 22.95 -7.14
N PRO A 88 -10.96 23.73 -8.20
CA PRO A 88 -12.20 23.58 -8.99
C PRO A 88 -12.42 22.13 -9.47
N VAL A 89 -13.67 21.68 -9.49
CA VAL A 89 -14.01 20.28 -9.80
C VAL A 89 -13.45 19.85 -11.16
N GLU A 90 -13.52 20.73 -12.15
CA GLU A 90 -13.09 20.48 -13.53
C GLU A 90 -11.57 20.30 -13.62
N GLU A 91 -10.81 20.89 -12.69
CA GLU A 91 -9.34 20.83 -12.67
C GLU A 91 -8.81 19.66 -11.85
N ARG A 92 -9.60 19.10 -10.93
CA ARG A 92 -9.16 18.00 -10.05
C ARG A 92 -8.74 16.76 -10.82
N GLN A 93 -9.36 16.49 -11.97
CA GLN A 93 -9.01 15.35 -12.82
C GLN A 93 -7.63 15.50 -13.48
N ASN A 94 -7.08 16.69 -13.52
CA ASN A 94 -5.75 16.98 -14.06
C ASN A 94 -4.63 16.80 -13.03
N ILE A 95 -4.97 16.61 -11.75
CA ILE A 95 -3.99 16.36 -10.70
C ILE A 95 -3.26 15.04 -10.97
N ASN A 96 -1.93 15.09 -10.92
CA ASN A 96 -1.11 13.90 -11.02
C ASN A 96 -1.08 13.14 -9.67
N PHE A 97 -1.99 12.21 -9.50
CA PHE A 97 -2.08 11.37 -8.30
C PHE A 97 -0.96 10.32 -8.19
N ASP A 98 -0.16 10.13 -9.24
CA ASP A 98 0.96 9.20 -9.24
C ASP A 98 2.30 9.90 -8.89
N HIS A 99 2.25 11.19 -8.49
CA HIS A 99 3.40 11.94 -8.02
C HIS A 99 3.53 11.91 -6.49
N PRO A 100 4.76 11.82 -5.92
CA PRO A 100 4.95 11.81 -4.46
C PRO A 100 4.31 13.00 -3.73
N ASP A 101 4.26 14.17 -4.36
CA ASP A 101 3.65 15.37 -3.77
C ASP A 101 2.14 15.31 -3.62
N ALA A 102 1.46 14.33 -4.23
CA ALA A 102 0.04 14.12 -4.06
C ALA A 102 -0.35 13.59 -2.67
N PHE A 103 0.62 13.06 -1.92
CA PHE A 103 0.37 12.36 -0.65
C PHE A 103 0.75 13.19 0.58
N GLU A 104 0.03 12.99 1.66
CA GLU A 104 0.31 13.57 2.97
C GLU A 104 1.18 12.60 3.80
N TRP A 105 2.46 12.51 3.42
CA TRP A 105 3.44 11.61 4.05
C TRP A 105 3.62 11.84 5.54
N SER A 106 3.49 13.10 5.98
CA SER A 106 3.60 13.48 7.39
C SER A 106 2.50 12.82 8.22
N LEU A 107 1.26 12.83 7.72
CA LEU A 107 0.12 12.21 8.39
C LEU A 107 0.25 10.68 8.41
N LEU A 108 0.58 10.07 7.27
CA LEU A 108 0.79 8.62 7.20
C LEU A 108 1.91 8.17 8.16
N SER A 109 3.04 8.86 8.15
CA SER A 109 4.15 8.56 9.07
C SER A 109 3.76 8.74 10.54
N LYS A 110 2.97 9.77 10.87
CA LYS A 110 2.45 10.01 12.23
C LYS A 110 1.53 8.85 12.66
N HIS A 111 0.62 8.43 11.79
CA HIS A 111 -0.31 7.32 12.09
C HIS A 111 0.44 6.00 12.33
N VAL A 112 1.46 5.69 11.51
CA VAL A 112 2.29 4.50 11.72
C VAL A 112 3.02 4.57 13.07
N MET A 113 3.56 5.74 13.45
CA MET A 113 4.20 5.92 14.77
C MET A 113 3.20 5.74 15.91
N MET A 114 2.01 6.34 15.81
CA MET A 114 0.96 6.20 16.83
C MET A 114 0.56 4.74 17.04
N LEU A 115 0.34 3.99 15.96
CA LEU A 115 0.05 2.56 16.04
C LEU A 115 1.20 1.78 16.69
N LYS A 116 2.46 2.10 16.34
CA LYS A 116 3.64 1.48 16.95
C LYS A 116 3.75 1.74 18.45
N GLU A 117 3.29 2.91 18.90
CA GLU A 117 3.24 3.30 20.32
C GLU A 117 2.02 2.72 21.05
N GLY A 118 1.17 1.95 20.37
CA GLY A 118 -0.04 1.33 20.94
C GLY A 118 -1.26 2.26 20.97
N ASN A 119 -1.22 3.38 20.23
CA ASN A 119 -2.35 4.32 20.14
C ASN A 119 -3.19 4.06 18.90
N SER A 120 -4.50 4.22 19.00
CA SER A 120 -5.42 4.18 17.87
C SER A 120 -5.26 5.42 16.98
N ILE A 121 -5.73 5.31 15.73
CA ILE A 121 -5.72 6.39 14.75
C ILE A 121 -7.07 6.55 14.07
N GLU A 122 -7.28 7.73 13.51
CA GLU A 122 -8.41 8.05 12.63
C GLU A 122 -7.88 8.10 11.18
N GLN A 123 -7.95 6.96 10.47
CA GLN A 123 -7.52 6.89 9.08
C GLN A 123 -8.43 7.73 8.21
N PRO A 124 -7.89 8.65 7.39
CA PRO A 124 -8.71 9.41 6.46
C PRO A 124 -9.33 8.51 5.38
N THR A 125 -10.46 8.93 4.85
CA THR A 125 -11.07 8.34 3.66
C THR A 125 -10.97 9.29 2.47
N TYR A 126 -10.92 8.75 1.28
CA TYR A 126 -10.74 9.50 0.04
C TYR A 126 -11.71 9.04 -1.04
N SER A 127 -12.37 9.98 -1.69
CA SER A 127 -13.26 9.72 -2.81
C SER A 127 -12.55 9.93 -4.15
N TYR A 128 -12.43 8.87 -4.93
CA TYR A 128 -11.89 8.95 -6.29
C TYR A 128 -12.86 9.63 -7.28
N LEU A 129 -14.16 9.68 -6.96
CA LEU A 129 -15.16 10.33 -7.81
C LEU A 129 -15.05 11.85 -7.73
N THR A 130 -14.89 12.37 -6.51
CA THR A 130 -14.78 13.82 -6.26
C THR A 130 -13.34 14.31 -6.19
N CYS A 131 -12.36 13.39 -6.16
CA CYS A 131 -10.94 13.66 -5.95
C CYS A 131 -10.69 14.49 -4.69
N THR A 132 -11.41 14.18 -3.59
CA THR A 132 -11.29 14.88 -2.31
C THR A 132 -11.20 13.93 -1.14
N ARG A 133 -10.56 14.37 -0.07
CA ARG A 133 -10.65 13.73 1.24
C ARG A 133 -12.07 13.90 1.78
N GLN A 134 -12.59 12.86 2.39
CA GLN A 134 -13.93 12.89 2.98
C GLN A 134 -13.84 13.27 4.47
N PRO A 135 -14.90 13.83 5.06
CA PRO A 135 -14.93 14.16 6.49
C PRO A 135 -14.94 12.91 7.39
N GLU A 136 -15.43 11.79 6.86
CA GLU A 136 -15.48 10.52 7.60
C GLU A 136 -14.10 9.90 7.70
N THR A 137 -13.80 9.36 8.89
CA THR A 137 -12.58 8.60 9.16
C THR A 137 -12.90 7.16 9.52
N ILE A 138 -11.90 6.30 9.47
CA ILE A 138 -11.98 4.92 9.93
C ILE A 138 -11.15 4.82 11.21
N HIS A 139 -11.79 4.47 12.32
CA HIS A 139 -11.10 4.19 13.57
C HIS A 139 -10.32 2.88 13.47
N ILE A 140 -9.03 2.93 13.74
CA ILE A 140 -8.12 1.78 13.66
C ILE A 140 -7.37 1.61 14.97
N GLU A 141 -7.57 0.46 15.59
CA GLU A 141 -6.80 0.03 16.76
C GLU A 141 -5.46 -0.58 16.35
N PRO A 142 -4.40 -0.44 17.18
CA PRO A 142 -3.12 -1.07 16.92
C PRO A 142 -3.24 -2.60 16.90
N ARG A 143 -2.49 -3.23 16.00
CA ARG A 143 -2.41 -4.68 15.84
C ARG A 143 -0.94 -5.11 15.72
N GLU A 144 -0.69 -6.41 15.72
CA GLU A 144 0.67 -6.94 15.65
C GLU A 144 1.35 -6.71 14.31
N VAL A 145 0.57 -6.58 13.23
CA VAL A 145 1.10 -6.37 11.87
C VAL A 145 0.43 -5.15 11.25
N VAL A 146 1.21 -4.23 10.69
CA VAL A 146 0.75 -3.10 9.87
C VAL A 146 1.28 -3.28 8.46
N ILE A 147 0.37 -3.30 7.49
CA ILE A 147 0.71 -3.32 6.07
C ILE A 147 0.41 -1.95 5.48
N ILE A 148 1.41 -1.31 4.89
CA ILE A 148 1.29 -0.08 4.11
C ILE A 148 1.35 -0.45 2.64
N GLU A 149 0.26 -0.23 1.90
CA GLU A 149 0.15 -0.60 0.47
C GLU A 149 -0.06 0.63 -0.39
N GLY A 150 0.68 0.74 -1.49
CA GLY A 150 0.47 1.79 -2.47
C GLY A 150 1.53 1.85 -3.56
N ILE A 151 1.25 2.60 -4.62
CA ILE A 151 2.16 2.71 -5.76
C ILE A 151 3.52 3.31 -5.37
N LEU A 152 3.54 4.23 -4.41
CA LEU A 152 4.70 4.95 -3.92
C LEU A 152 5.01 4.66 -2.44
N ALA A 153 4.47 3.59 -1.86
CA ALA A 153 4.60 3.29 -0.43
C ALA A 153 6.06 3.25 0.08
N LEU A 154 7.03 2.98 -0.80
CA LEU A 154 8.46 2.96 -0.49
C LEU A 154 9.21 4.25 -0.85
N CYS A 155 8.54 5.31 -1.33
CA CYS A 155 9.21 6.54 -1.77
C CYS A 155 9.66 7.42 -0.60
N ASP A 156 8.81 7.61 0.41
CA ASP A 156 9.18 8.46 1.54
C ASP A 156 10.24 7.80 2.43
N LYS A 157 11.35 8.50 2.65
CA LYS A 157 12.50 7.97 3.41
C LYS A 157 12.16 7.72 4.88
N LYS A 158 11.38 8.61 5.49
CA LYS A 158 11.02 8.50 6.92
C LYS A 158 10.12 7.28 7.14
N LEU A 159 9.08 7.16 6.31
CA LEU A 159 8.16 6.03 6.33
C LEU A 159 8.89 4.71 6.04
N ARG A 160 9.73 4.69 4.99
CA ARG A 160 10.52 3.50 4.60
C ARG A 160 11.46 3.01 5.70
N ASN A 161 12.02 3.93 6.49
CA ASN A 161 12.90 3.58 7.61
C ASN A 161 12.15 2.95 8.81
N MET A 162 10.83 3.11 8.90
CA MET A 162 10.00 2.47 9.92
C MET A 162 9.58 1.05 9.52
N MET A 163 9.75 0.67 8.27
CA MET A 163 9.35 -0.64 7.75
C MET A 163 10.41 -1.70 8.01
N ASP A 164 9.98 -2.83 8.58
CA ASP A 164 10.82 -4.00 8.82
C ASP A 164 10.98 -4.83 7.53
N LEU A 165 9.90 -4.96 6.76
CA LEU A 165 9.90 -5.67 5.48
C LEU A 165 9.41 -4.74 4.36
N LYS A 166 10.12 -4.76 3.24
CA LYS A 166 9.84 -3.95 2.05
C LYS A 166 9.68 -4.86 0.84
N ILE A 167 8.49 -4.84 0.27
CA ILE A 167 8.11 -5.69 -0.86
C ILE A 167 7.83 -4.79 -2.05
N PHE A 168 8.46 -5.07 -3.18
CA PHE A 168 8.13 -4.45 -4.45
C PHE A 168 7.50 -5.50 -5.37
N VAL A 169 6.24 -5.25 -5.77
CA VAL A 169 5.50 -6.13 -6.68
C VAL A 169 5.68 -5.60 -8.10
N ASP A 170 6.44 -6.33 -8.88
CA ASP A 170 6.70 -6.00 -10.27
C ASP A 170 5.89 -6.90 -11.22
N ALA A 171 5.49 -6.35 -12.35
CA ALA A 171 4.82 -7.07 -13.44
C ALA A 171 5.10 -6.34 -14.75
N ASP A 172 5.10 -7.09 -15.83
CA ASP A 172 5.40 -6.56 -17.16
C ASP A 172 4.43 -5.43 -17.55
N PRO A 173 4.90 -4.38 -18.22
CA PRO A 173 4.10 -3.18 -18.51
C PRO A 173 2.82 -3.47 -19.32
N ASP A 174 2.88 -4.40 -20.25
CA ASP A 174 1.73 -4.82 -21.08
C ASP A 174 0.67 -5.53 -20.26
N GLU A 175 1.07 -6.47 -19.39
CA GLU A 175 0.14 -7.11 -18.45
C GLU A 175 -0.50 -6.10 -17.49
N ARG A 176 0.29 -5.15 -16.99
CA ARG A 176 -0.21 -4.08 -16.13
C ARG A 176 -1.25 -3.23 -16.86
N LEU A 177 -0.96 -2.83 -18.11
CA LEU A 177 -1.88 -2.04 -18.92
C LEU A 177 -3.20 -2.78 -19.14
N ILE A 178 -3.16 -4.05 -19.53
CA ILE A 178 -4.36 -4.88 -19.72
C ILE A 178 -5.22 -4.91 -18.45
N ARG A 179 -4.59 -5.17 -17.30
CA ARG A 179 -5.28 -5.23 -16.00
C ARG A 179 -5.89 -3.87 -15.60
N VAL A 180 -5.18 -2.78 -15.88
CA VAL A 180 -5.68 -1.42 -15.60
C VAL A 180 -6.87 -1.07 -16.47
N ILE A 181 -6.81 -1.39 -17.78
CA ILE A 181 -7.94 -1.16 -18.70
C ILE A 181 -9.17 -1.96 -18.22
N GLN A 182 -9.02 -3.25 -17.95
CA GLN A 182 -10.11 -4.10 -17.49
C GLN A 182 -10.76 -3.56 -16.21
N ARG A 183 -9.94 -3.24 -15.20
CA ARG A 183 -10.43 -2.70 -13.92
C ARG A 183 -11.14 -1.36 -14.11
N ASP A 184 -10.49 -0.41 -14.78
CA ASP A 184 -11.00 0.97 -14.86
C ASP A 184 -12.24 1.09 -15.74
N VAL A 185 -12.38 0.23 -16.75
CA VAL A 185 -13.60 0.15 -17.55
C VAL A 185 -14.76 -0.44 -16.74
N ILE A 186 -14.53 -1.55 -16.04
CA ILE A 186 -15.57 -2.27 -15.31
C ILE A 186 -15.95 -1.57 -14.00
N GLU A 187 -14.94 -1.16 -13.21
CA GLU A 187 -15.17 -0.70 -11.84
C GLU A 187 -15.28 0.83 -11.72
N ARG A 188 -14.67 1.58 -12.66
CA ARG A 188 -14.59 3.06 -12.59
C ARG A 188 -15.35 3.76 -13.71
N GLY A 189 -15.99 3.01 -14.61
CA GLY A 189 -16.81 3.53 -15.70
C GLY A 189 -16.04 4.39 -16.71
N ARG A 190 -14.71 4.19 -16.85
CA ARG A 190 -13.87 4.89 -17.82
C ARG A 190 -13.94 4.23 -19.19
N THR A 191 -13.66 4.99 -20.27
CA THR A 191 -13.45 4.37 -21.58
C THR A 191 -12.02 3.82 -21.68
N ALA A 192 -11.81 2.80 -22.53
CA ALA A 192 -10.50 2.22 -22.75
C ALA A 192 -9.51 3.27 -23.30
N GLU A 193 -9.97 4.17 -24.17
CA GLU A 193 -9.18 5.27 -24.75
C GLU A 193 -8.69 6.21 -23.65
N ALA A 194 -9.58 6.63 -22.73
CA ALA A 194 -9.21 7.51 -21.62
C ALA A 194 -8.19 6.86 -20.67
N VAL A 195 -8.30 5.54 -20.46
CA VAL A 195 -7.33 4.79 -19.66
C VAL A 195 -5.97 4.73 -20.35
N MET A 196 -5.93 4.43 -21.66
CA MET A 196 -4.70 4.38 -22.46
C MET A 196 -4.01 5.75 -22.51
N GLU A 197 -4.75 6.84 -22.75
CA GLU A 197 -4.22 8.19 -22.76
C GLU A 197 -3.59 8.56 -21.40
N ARG A 198 -4.29 8.26 -20.30
CA ARG A 198 -3.75 8.48 -18.97
C ARG A 198 -2.50 7.65 -18.72
N TYR A 199 -2.49 6.38 -19.11
CA TYR A 199 -1.35 5.49 -18.92
C TYR A 199 -0.10 6.01 -19.63
N THR A 200 -0.23 6.49 -20.87
CA THR A 200 0.88 7.06 -21.65
C THR A 200 1.36 8.42 -21.15
N ARG A 201 0.48 9.18 -20.47
CA ARG A 201 0.84 10.54 -19.97
C ARG A 201 1.53 10.48 -18.60
N VAL A 202 1.24 9.50 -17.77
CA VAL A 202 1.62 9.48 -16.34
C VAL A 202 2.67 8.42 -16.02
N LEU A 203 2.76 7.38 -16.82
CA LEU A 203 3.68 6.25 -16.65
C LEU A 203 4.70 6.15 -17.77
#